data_5946cd01d197b012f7d0f8ba9660daa1
#
_entry.id   5946cd01d197b012f7d0f8ba9660daa1
#
_cell.length_a   1.000
_cell.length_b   1.000
_cell.length_c   1.000
_cell.angle_alpha   90.00
_cell.angle_beta   90.00
_cell.angle_gamma   90.00
#
_symmetry.space_group_name_H-M   'P 1'
#
loop_
_entity.id
_entity.type
_entity.pdbx_description
1 polymer ?
#
loop_
_entity_poly.entity_id
_entity_poly.type
_entity_poly.pdbx_seq_one_letter_code
_entity_poly.pdbx_strand_id
1 'polypeptide(L)'
;RGGCNFETVGLSRTIVNDFFPGVTSKISGIGLTGIEKKIRGIHEEAFRSDTNVLPIGGIYRYRKNGETHQYQGKLIHLLQSAVTNKSYELYKKYSKGIYELPPINLRDLIDFKRKNTISIDEVEPVENILKRFGSGSMSHGALSKEAHETLAIGMNRIKGASCSGEGGEDEKRFQIQSNGDSANSRVKQIASARFGVTINYLNNCNEIEIKIAQGAKPGEGGQLPGFKVTKEIARLRHSTPGVTLISPPPHH
;
A
#
# COMPACT_ATOMS: atom_id res chain seq x y z
N ARG A 1 -3.29 1.60 -25.87
CA ARG A 1 -3.38 0.24 -26.42
C ARG A 1 -2.17 0.00 -27.34
N GLY A 2 -1.54 -1.19 -27.25
CA GLY A 2 -0.40 -1.55 -28.11
C GLY A 2 0.97 -1.05 -27.69
N GLY A 3 1.09 -0.26 -26.61
CA GLY A 3 2.36 0.21 -26.07
C GLY A 3 2.91 -0.61 -24.88
N CYS A 4 2.22 -1.68 -24.48
CA CYS A 4 2.64 -2.49 -23.34
C CYS A 4 3.49 -3.67 -23.81
N ASN A 5 4.65 -3.85 -23.18
CA ASN A 5 5.42 -5.08 -23.29
C ASN A 5 4.96 -6.04 -22.20
N PHE A 6 4.59 -7.24 -22.60
CA PHE A 6 4.22 -8.31 -21.66
C PHE A 6 5.44 -9.17 -21.38
N GLU A 7 5.61 -9.55 -20.12
CA GLU A 7 6.64 -10.47 -19.68
C GLU A 7 5.98 -11.65 -18.96
N THR A 8 6.38 -12.86 -19.31
CA THR A 8 5.95 -14.07 -18.62
C THR A 8 6.94 -14.40 -17.50
N VAL A 9 6.43 -14.49 -16.29
CA VAL A 9 7.20 -14.85 -15.10
C VAL A 9 6.64 -16.15 -14.51
N GLY A 10 7.53 -17.06 -14.09
CA GLY A 10 7.13 -18.30 -13.41
C GLY A 10 6.86 -19.50 -14.33
N LEU A 11 6.98 -19.36 -15.64
CA LEU A 11 6.98 -20.45 -16.60
C LEU A 11 8.40 -20.71 -17.15
N SER A 12 8.73 -21.97 -17.45
CA SER A 12 10.01 -22.28 -18.07
C SER A 12 10.12 -21.62 -19.44
N ARG A 13 11.35 -21.23 -19.82
CA ARG A 13 11.60 -20.61 -21.14
C ARG A 13 11.18 -21.52 -22.29
N THR A 14 11.27 -22.84 -22.14
CA THR A 14 10.80 -23.81 -23.13
C THR A 14 9.30 -23.63 -23.37
N ILE A 15 8.49 -23.63 -22.31
CA ILE A 15 7.03 -23.40 -22.44
C ILE A 15 6.74 -22.05 -23.08
N VAL A 16 7.46 -20.99 -22.68
CA VAL A 16 7.22 -19.67 -23.22
C VAL A 16 7.54 -19.64 -24.73
N ASN A 17 8.65 -20.24 -25.14
CA ASN A 17 9.03 -20.29 -26.54
C ASN A 17 8.05 -21.10 -27.39
N ASP A 18 7.55 -22.23 -26.85
CA ASP A 18 6.67 -23.13 -27.59
C ASP A 18 5.23 -22.61 -27.71
N PHE A 19 4.70 -22.02 -26.64
CA PHE A 19 3.29 -21.64 -26.55
C PHE A 19 3.03 -20.14 -26.62
N PHE A 20 4.03 -19.32 -26.38
CA PHE A 20 3.93 -17.86 -26.38
C PHE A 20 5.09 -17.21 -27.15
N PRO A 21 5.24 -17.54 -28.45
CA PRO A 21 6.38 -17.05 -29.23
C PRO A 21 6.44 -15.52 -29.25
N GLY A 22 7.62 -14.98 -29.04
CA GLY A 22 7.86 -13.53 -29.00
C GLY A 22 7.60 -12.85 -27.65
N VAL A 23 7.12 -13.57 -26.65
CA VAL A 23 6.94 -13.03 -25.30
C VAL A 23 8.26 -13.10 -24.54
N THR A 24 8.64 -12.00 -23.90
CA THR A 24 9.86 -11.94 -23.06
C THR A 24 9.68 -12.77 -21.78
N SER A 25 10.70 -13.56 -21.43
CA SER A 25 10.77 -14.30 -20.16
C SER A 25 12.16 -14.14 -19.55
N LYS A 26 12.34 -13.16 -18.68
CA LYS A 26 13.61 -12.95 -17.96
C LYS A 26 13.78 -13.92 -16.81
N ILE A 27 12.69 -14.22 -16.11
CA ILE A 27 12.64 -15.13 -14.97
C ILE A 27 11.93 -16.41 -15.41
N SER A 28 12.69 -17.50 -15.43
CA SER A 28 12.16 -18.84 -15.71
C SER A 28 11.39 -19.38 -14.51
N GLY A 29 10.72 -20.52 -14.69
CA GLY A 29 9.93 -21.14 -13.63
C GLY A 29 9.55 -22.58 -13.95
N ILE A 30 8.28 -22.93 -13.63
CA ILE A 30 7.76 -24.29 -13.75
C ILE A 30 7.70 -24.75 -15.20
N GLY A 31 8.19 -25.96 -15.47
CA GLY A 31 8.07 -26.67 -16.75
C GLY A 31 6.81 -27.52 -16.85
N LEU A 32 6.61 -28.18 -18.00
CA LEU A 32 5.44 -29.05 -18.24
C LEU A 32 5.28 -30.12 -17.17
N THR A 33 6.36 -30.81 -16.79
CA THR A 33 6.32 -31.85 -15.75
C THR A 33 5.86 -31.30 -14.40
N GLY A 34 6.29 -30.07 -14.05
CA GLY A 34 5.85 -29.42 -12.82
C GLY A 34 4.38 -29.01 -12.86
N ILE A 35 3.91 -28.55 -14.03
CA ILE A 35 2.49 -28.23 -14.25
C ILE A 35 1.64 -29.49 -14.18
N GLU A 36 2.06 -30.56 -14.85
CA GLU A 36 1.38 -31.86 -14.79
C GLU A 36 1.26 -32.35 -13.35
N LYS A 37 2.36 -32.37 -12.60
CA LYS A 37 2.36 -32.79 -11.19
C LYS A 37 1.38 -31.97 -10.35
N LYS A 38 1.33 -30.65 -10.55
CA LYS A 38 0.41 -29.76 -9.84
C LYS A 38 -1.04 -30.04 -10.19
N ILE A 39 -1.35 -30.17 -11.49
CA ILE A 39 -2.72 -30.47 -11.94
C ILE A 39 -3.17 -31.83 -11.44
N ARG A 40 -2.29 -32.85 -11.54
CA ARG A 40 -2.58 -34.21 -11.05
C ARG A 40 -2.87 -34.21 -9.55
N GLY A 41 -2.07 -33.49 -8.75
CA GLY A 41 -2.30 -33.37 -7.30
C GLY A 41 -3.64 -32.71 -6.98
N ILE A 42 -4.01 -31.65 -7.67
CA ILE A 42 -5.32 -30.97 -7.51
C ILE A 42 -6.47 -31.92 -7.90
N HIS A 43 -6.29 -32.68 -8.99
CA HIS A 43 -7.28 -33.66 -9.44
C HIS A 43 -7.45 -34.79 -8.41
N GLU A 44 -6.36 -35.37 -7.93
CA GLU A 44 -6.39 -36.42 -6.91
C GLU A 44 -7.09 -35.94 -5.63
N GLU A 45 -6.80 -34.73 -5.18
CA GLU A 45 -7.48 -34.13 -4.03
C GLU A 45 -8.98 -33.94 -4.27
N ALA A 46 -9.36 -33.47 -5.45
CA ALA A 46 -10.76 -33.24 -5.81
C ALA A 46 -11.60 -34.53 -5.89
N PHE A 47 -10.98 -35.66 -6.25
CA PHE A 47 -11.65 -36.95 -6.39
C PHE A 47 -11.39 -37.92 -5.23
N ARG A 48 -10.80 -37.47 -4.12
CA ARG A 48 -10.69 -38.30 -2.91
C ARG A 48 -12.08 -38.60 -2.35
N SER A 49 -12.34 -39.90 -2.18
CA SER A 49 -13.64 -40.40 -1.73
C SER A 49 -13.92 -40.19 -0.24
N ASP A 50 -12.90 -39.83 0.54
CA ASP A 50 -12.93 -39.75 1.99
C ASP A 50 -13.25 -38.36 2.54
N THR A 51 -13.32 -37.34 1.68
CA THR A 51 -13.58 -35.96 2.12
C THR A 51 -14.61 -35.27 1.24
N ASN A 52 -15.81 -35.08 1.78
CA ASN A 52 -16.83 -34.21 1.19
C ASN A 52 -16.73 -32.75 1.67
N VAL A 53 -15.61 -32.39 2.30
CA VAL A 53 -15.43 -31.07 2.91
C VAL A 53 -14.43 -30.27 2.08
N LEU A 54 -14.87 -29.12 1.59
CA LEU A 54 -13.98 -28.19 0.89
C LEU A 54 -12.95 -27.60 1.85
N PRO A 55 -11.72 -27.27 1.36
CA PRO A 55 -10.72 -26.58 2.16
C PRO A 55 -11.28 -25.29 2.77
N ILE A 56 -10.92 -25.01 4.02
CA ILE A 56 -11.39 -23.80 4.73
C ILE A 56 -10.94 -22.54 4.01
N GLY A 57 -9.83 -22.58 3.29
CA GLY A 57 -9.17 -21.43 2.70
C GLY A 57 -8.50 -20.55 3.76
N GLY A 58 -8.20 -19.32 3.44
CA GLY A 58 -7.59 -18.39 4.39
C GLY A 58 -6.61 -17.41 3.77
N ILE A 59 -6.07 -17.70 2.58
CA ILE A 59 -5.02 -16.90 1.94
C ILE A 59 -5.49 -15.46 1.60
N TYR A 60 -6.73 -15.31 1.14
CA TYR A 60 -7.29 -13.98 0.79
C TYR A 60 -8.02 -13.29 1.94
N ARG A 61 -8.47 -14.06 2.90
CA ARG A 61 -9.14 -13.56 4.10
C ARG A 61 -8.89 -14.52 5.24
N TYR A 62 -8.45 -14.00 6.40
CA TYR A 62 -8.20 -14.80 7.57
C TYR A 62 -9.38 -15.72 7.90
N ARG A 63 -9.10 -17.00 8.06
CA ARG A 63 -10.03 -18.03 8.53
C ARG A 63 -9.37 -18.84 9.63
N LYS A 64 -10.09 -18.99 10.74
CA LYS A 64 -9.63 -19.84 11.85
C LYS A 64 -9.47 -21.28 11.34
N ASN A 65 -8.34 -21.92 11.64
CA ASN A 65 -7.96 -23.25 11.18
C ASN A 65 -7.83 -23.40 9.65
N GLY A 66 -7.76 -22.31 8.92
CA GLY A 66 -7.52 -22.30 7.48
C GLY A 66 -6.05 -22.08 7.12
N GLU A 67 -5.83 -21.72 5.87
CA GLU A 67 -4.50 -21.39 5.35
C GLU A 67 -3.88 -20.21 6.12
N THR A 68 -2.56 -20.15 6.14
CA THR A 68 -1.83 -19.04 6.78
C THR A 68 -2.15 -17.72 6.08
N HIS A 69 -2.55 -16.74 6.87
CA HIS A 69 -2.83 -15.38 6.42
C HIS A 69 -1.85 -14.40 7.05
N GLN A 70 -1.38 -13.41 6.30
CA GLN A 70 -0.44 -12.40 6.80
C GLN A 70 -1.02 -11.60 7.99
N TYR A 71 -2.31 -11.29 7.93
CA TYR A 71 -3.01 -10.55 8.98
C TYR A 71 -3.80 -11.49 9.88
N GLN A 72 -3.08 -12.25 10.70
CA GLN A 72 -3.71 -13.13 11.69
C GLN A 72 -4.31 -12.33 12.85
N GLY A 73 -5.47 -12.77 13.35
CA GLY A 73 -6.16 -12.08 14.45
C GLY A 73 -5.29 -11.85 15.68
N LYS A 74 -4.44 -12.84 16.05
CA LYS A 74 -3.50 -12.71 17.16
C LYS A 74 -2.48 -11.59 16.94
N LEU A 75 -1.92 -11.48 15.74
CA LEU A 75 -0.92 -10.46 15.41
C LEU A 75 -1.55 -9.06 15.36
N ILE A 76 -2.75 -8.95 14.76
CA ILE A 76 -3.50 -7.69 14.76
C ILE A 76 -3.82 -7.24 16.18
N HIS A 77 -4.26 -8.16 17.05
CA HIS A 77 -4.50 -7.85 18.46
C HIS A 77 -3.23 -7.38 19.19
N LEU A 78 -2.09 -8.02 18.97
CA LEU A 78 -0.81 -7.57 19.53
C LEU A 78 -0.45 -6.15 19.07
N LEU A 79 -0.63 -5.85 17.77
CA LEU A 79 -0.36 -4.51 17.24
C LEU A 79 -1.29 -3.46 17.88
N GLN A 80 -2.59 -3.73 17.91
CA GLN A 80 -3.57 -2.83 18.54
C GLN A 80 -3.27 -2.61 20.02
N SER A 81 -2.97 -3.68 20.75
CA SER A 81 -2.60 -3.58 22.17
C SER A 81 -1.29 -2.81 22.38
N ALA A 82 -0.30 -3.01 21.51
CA ALA A 82 0.96 -2.26 21.56
C ALA A 82 0.72 -0.75 21.40
N VAL A 83 -0.12 -0.36 20.45
CA VAL A 83 -0.46 1.05 20.18
C VAL A 83 -1.26 1.64 21.35
N THR A 84 -2.33 0.96 21.79
CA THR A 84 -3.20 1.45 22.88
C THR A 84 -2.45 1.61 24.18
N ASN A 85 -1.61 0.64 24.54
CA ASN A 85 -0.82 0.67 25.79
C ASN A 85 0.53 1.38 25.64
N LYS A 86 0.85 1.92 24.47
CA LYS A 86 2.16 2.54 24.15
C LYS A 86 3.33 1.62 24.53
N SER A 87 3.17 0.30 24.31
CA SER A 87 4.11 -0.73 24.75
C SER A 87 5.00 -1.21 23.60
N TYR A 88 6.28 -0.82 23.67
CA TYR A 88 7.28 -1.30 22.71
C TYR A 88 7.55 -2.81 22.84
N GLU A 89 7.38 -3.40 24.04
CA GLU A 89 7.49 -4.85 24.22
C GLU A 89 6.43 -5.62 23.44
N LEU A 90 5.16 -5.17 23.48
CA LEU A 90 4.11 -5.78 22.70
C LEU A 90 4.36 -5.61 21.20
N TYR A 91 4.89 -4.46 20.79
CA TYR A 91 5.30 -4.24 19.40
C TYR A 91 6.40 -5.20 18.97
N LYS A 92 7.42 -5.45 19.81
CA LYS A 92 8.45 -6.46 19.50
C LYS A 92 7.87 -7.87 19.38
N LYS A 93 6.89 -8.24 20.21
CA LYS A 93 6.18 -9.53 20.10
C LYS A 93 5.41 -9.62 18.78
N TYR A 94 4.74 -8.54 18.36
CA TYR A 94 4.09 -8.45 17.07
C TYR A 94 5.09 -8.62 15.92
N SER A 95 6.18 -7.85 15.94
CA SER A 95 7.22 -7.91 14.91
C SER A 95 7.83 -9.32 14.80
N LYS A 96 8.20 -9.91 15.94
CA LYS A 96 8.69 -11.29 15.98
C LYS A 96 7.69 -12.28 15.37
N GLY A 97 6.40 -12.15 15.73
CA GLY A 97 5.35 -13.02 15.19
C GLY A 97 5.18 -12.91 13.67
N ILE A 98 5.41 -11.72 13.07
CA ILE A 98 5.42 -11.55 11.62
C ILE A 98 6.59 -12.31 10.98
N TYR A 99 7.79 -12.23 11.54
CA TYR A 99 8.96 -12.94 11.02
C TYR A 99 8.91 -14.46 11.19
N GLU A 100 8.12 -14.97 12.12
CA GLU A 100 7.93 -16.40 12.36
C GLU A 100 6.84 -17.03 11.48
N LEU A 101 6.12 -16.22 10.68
CA LEU A 101 5.15 -16.77 9.72
C LEU A 101 5.87 -17.55 8.62
N PRO A 102 5.26 -18.63 8.11
CA PRO A 102 5.74 -19.26 6.90
C PRO A 102 5.68 -18.27 5.73
N PRO A 103 6.50 -18.46 4.68
CA PRO A 103 6.47 -17.59 3.51
C PRO A 103 5.08 -17.50 2.88
N ILE A 104 4.55 -16.29 2.74
CA ILE A 104 3.25 -15.99 2.14
C ILE A 104 3.43 -15.14 0.88
N ASN A 105 4.38 -14.22 0.91
CA ASN A 105 4.71 -13.33 -0.18
C ASN A 105 6.06 -13.70 -0.80
N LEU A 106 6.30 -13.32 -2.05
CA LEU A 106 7.59 -13.57 -2.71
C LEU A 106 8.77 -12.96 -1.94
N ARG A 107 8.59 -11.81 -1.31
CA ARG A 107 9.62 -11.17 -0.49
C ARG A 107 10.06 -12.03 0.70
N ASP A 108 9.19 -12.89 1.22
CA ASP A 108 9.47 -13.76 2.38
C ASP A 108 10.44 -14.89 2.01
N LEU A 109 10.65 -15.11 0.70
CA LEU A 109 11.63 -16.05 0.14
C LEU A 109 12.99 -15.42 -0.16
N ILE A 110 13.14 -14.11 0.06
CA ILE A 110 14.34 -13.34 -0.27
C ILE A 110 15.07 -12.99 1.02
N ASP A 111 16.38 -13.12 1.02
CA ASP A 111 17.25 -12.66 2.10
C ASP A 111 18.33 -11.72 1.56
N PHE A 112 18.95 -10.95 2.45
CA PHE A 112 20.03 -10.05 2.08
C PHE A 112 21.31 -10.83 1.75
N LYS A 113 21.89 -10.55 0.61
CA LYS A 113 23.24 -11.05 0.29
C LYS A 113 24.26 -10.31 1.15
N ARG A 114 24.71 -10.95 2.22
CA ARG A 114 25.73 -10.39 3.10
C ARG A 114 27.05 -10.27 2.35
N LYS A 115 27.68 -9.11 2.49
CA LYS A 115 29.03 -8.81 2.03
C LYS A 115 29.96 -8.66 3.24
N ASN A 116 31.16 -8.14 3.02
CA ASN A 116 32.10 -7.81 4.09
C ASN A 116 31.44 -6.82 5.07
N THR A 117 31.76 -6.98 6.33
CA THR A 117 31.34 -6.03 7.39
C THR A 117 32.07 -4.71 7.21
N ILE A 118 31.40 -3.62 7.47
CA ILE A 118 31.96 -2.26 7.53
C ILE A 118 31.87 -1.74 8.96
N SER A 119 32.63 -0.70 9.29
CA SER A 119 32.51 -0.03 10.58
C SER A 119 31.11 0.56 10.75
N ILE A 120 30.61 0.58 11.99
CA ILE A 120 29.32 1.21 12.31
C ILE A 120 29.32 2.70 11.96
N ASP A 121 30.47 3.36 12.03
CA ASP A 121 30.62 4.78 11.70
C ASP A 121 30.48 5.06 10.19
N GLU A 122 30.65 4.03 9.36
CA GLU A 122 30.44 4.11 7.90
C GLU A 122 28.98 3.82 7.52
N VAL A 123 28.16 3.36 8.48
CA VAL A 123 26.74 3.08 8.22
C VAL A 123 25.96 4.39 8.26
N GLU A 124 25.13 4.61 7.24
CA GLU A 124 24.28 5.80 7.20
C GLU A 124 23.37 5.88 8.43
N PRO A 125 23.34 7.03 9.14
CA PRO A 125 22.45 7.22 10.29
C PRO A 125 20.96 7.05 9.94
N VAL A 126 20.19 6.44 10.84
CA VAL A 126 18.75 6.17 10.67
C VAL A 126 17.98 7.46 10.33
N GLU A 127 18.34 8.60 10.95
CA GLU A 127 17.72 9.90 10.70
C GLU A 127 17.84 10.36 9.24
N ASN A 128 18.93 9.98 8.58
CA ASN A 128 19.12 10.29 7.16
C ASN A 128 18.34 9.32 6.26
N ILE A 129 18.28 8.05 6.65
CA ILE A 129 17.48 7.03 5.96
C ILE A 129 15.99 7.42 5.98
N LEU A 130 15.47 7.81 7.15
CA LEU A 130 14.06 8.16 7.35
C LEU A 130 13.60 9.32 6.48
N LYS A 131 14.47 10.27 6.15
CA LYS A 131 14.16 11.41 5.26
C LYS A 131 13.73 10.99 3.85
N ARG A 132 14.11 9.79 3.42
CA ARG A 132 13.76 9.23 2.10
C ARG A 132 12.46 8.42 2.09
N PHE A 133 11.82 8.27 3.26
CA PHE A 133 10.54 7.57 3.36
C PHE A 133 9.37 8.53 3.21
N GLY A 134 8.39 8.11 2.43
CA GLY A 134 7.14 8.83 2.25
C GLY A 134 5.94 7.91 2.39
N SER A 135 4.80 8.45 2.79
CA SER A 135 3.53 7.75 2.70
C SER A 135 3.03 7.76 1.26
N GLY A 136 2.22 6.76 0.91
CA GLY A 136 1.42 6.85 -0.31
C GLY A 136 0.45 8.04 -0.23
N SER A 137 0.02 8.52 -1.41
CA SER A 137 -0.96 9.61 -1.51
C SER A 137 -2.35 9.11 -1.17
N MET A 138 -2.88 9.53 -0.03
CA MET A 138 -4.20 9.15 0.46
C MET A 138 -4.97 10.42 0.84
N SER A 139 -6.10 10.68 0.17
CA SER A 139 -6.86 11.91 0.37
C SER A 139 -7.73 11.88 1.63
N HIS A 140 -7.94 13.06 2.23
CA HIS A 140 -9.03 13.28 3.19
C HIS A 140 -10.38 13.07 2.48
N GLY A 141 -11.13 12.08 2.94
CA GLY A 141 -12.33 11.54 2.27
C GLY A 141 -12.17 10.08 1.84
N ALA A 142 -10.97 9.65 1.45
CA ALA A 142 -10.59 8.24 1.44
C ALA A 142 -10.25 7.75 2.86
N LEU A 143 -9.54 8.58 3.62
CA LEU A 143 -9.32 8.43 5.07
C LEU A 143 -10.22 9.37 5.85
N SER A 144 -10.48 9.04 7.13
CA SER A 144 -11.04 9.99 8.08
C SER A 144 -10.04 11.11 8.37
N LYS A 145 -10.54 12.22 8.91
CA LYS A 145 -9.69 13.34 9.31
C LYS A 145 -8.59 12.92 10.28
N GLU A 146 -8.97 12.18 11.31
CA GLU A 146 -8.07 11.72 12.38
C GLU A 146 -6.96 10.82 11.82
N ALA A 147 -7.30 9.90 10.95
CA ALA A 147 -6.32 9.01 10.32
C ALA A 147 -5.35 9.79 9.42
N HIS A 148 -5.87 10.73 8.64
CA HIS A 148 -5.08 11.56 7.73
C HIS A 148 -4.12 12.50 8.49
N GLU A 149 -4.58 13.13 9.57
CA GLU A 149 -3.75 13.97 10.43
C GLU A 149 -2.72 13.17 11.23
N THR A 150 -3.12 12.04 11.80
CA THR A 150 -2.22 11.15 12.55
C THR A 150 -1.08 10.63 11.67
N LEU A 151 -1.37 10.28 10.42
CA LEU A 151 -0.35 9.87 9.45
C LEU A 151 0.66 10.99 9.20
N ALA A 152 0.18 12.22 8.96
CA ALA A 152 1.06 13.37 8.73
C ALA A 152 1.92 13.68 9.97
N ILE A 153 1.34 13.66 11.16
CA ILE A 153 2.06 13.85 12.42
C ILE A 153 3.15 12.77 12.59
N GLY A 154 2.79 11.51 12.39
CA GLY A 154 3.73 10.39 12.49
C GLY A 154 4.91 10.53 11.54
N MET A 155 4.65 10.85 10.28
CA MET A 155 5.70 11.07 9.28
C MET A 155 6.57 12.28 9.60
N ASN A 156 5.98 13.38 10.08
CA ASN A 156 6.75 14.58 10.48
C ASN A 156 7.65 14.30 11.69
N ARG A 157 7.19 13.53 12.68
CA ARG A 157 7.99 13.13 13.85
C ARG A 157 9.26 12.36 13.46
N ILE A 158 9.17 11.49 12.47
CA ILE A 158 10.33 10.74 11.97
C ILE A 158 11.11 11.46 10.87
N LYS A 159 10.74 12.72 10.56
CA LYS A 159 11.32 13.52 9.47
C LYS A 159 11.13 12.93 8.06
N GLY A 160 10.22 11.99 7.91
CA GLY A 160 9.73 11.50 6.63
C GLY A 160 8.76 12.48 5.96
N ALA A 161 8.13 12.06 4.87
CA ALA A 161 7.16 12.87 4.15
C ALA A 161 5.80 12.17 4.09
N SER A 162 4.73 12.89 4.40
CA SER A 162 3.37 12.48 4.07
C SER A 162 2.89 13.22 2.84
N CYS A 163 2.06 12.54 2.03
CA CYS A 163 1.39 13.17 0.91
C CYS A 163 -0.09 13.42 1.25
N SER A 164 -0.56 14.64 0.95
CA SER A 164 -1.94 15.07 1.23
C SER A 164 -3.00 14.28 0.47
N GLY A 165 -2.65 13.63 -0.65
CA GLY A 165 -3.63 13.17 -1.62
C GLY A 165 -4.37 14.32 -2.31
N GLU A 166 -5.31 14.00 -3.18
CA GLU A 166 -6.00 14.95 -4.07
C GLU A 166 -7.13 15.78 -3.43
N GLY A 167 -7.31 15.68 -2.13
CA GLY A 167 -8.46 16.27 -1.43
C GLY A 167 -8.23 17.65 -0.78
N GLY A 168 -7.03 18.20 -0.87
CA GLY A 168 -6.64 19.38 -0.11
C GLY A 168 -6.42 19.10 1.38
N GLU A 169 -6.12 20.14 2.14
CA GLU A 169 -5.94 20.08 3.59
C GLU A 169 -6.54 21.32 4.25
N ASP A 170 -7.03 21.15 5.49
CA ASP A 170 -7.48 22.28 6.30
C ASP A 170 -6.29 23.17 6.67
N GLU A 171 -6.44 24.49 6.49
CA GLU A 171 -5.39 25.47 6.78
C GLU A 171 -4.90 25.43 8.23
N LYS A 172 -5.75 25.01 9.17
CA LYS A 172 -5.37 24.82 10.57
C LYS A 172 -4.22 23.83 10.74
N ARG A 173 -4.04 22.90 9.80
CA ARG A 173 -2.96 21.91 9.81
C ARG A 173 -1.59 22.49 9.49
N PHE A 174 -1.54 23.68 8.90
CA PHE A 174 -0.28 24.36 8.56
C PHE A 174 0.39 24.99 9.77
N GLN A 175 -0.34 25.10 10.88
CA GLN A 175 0.18 25.62 12.13
C GLN A 175 0.74 24.48 13.01
N ILE A 176 1.83 24.77 13.71
CA ILE A 176 2.38 23.86 14.72
C ILE A 176 1.40 23.80 15.90
N GLN A 177 1.08 22.61 16.36
CA GLN A 177 0.21 22.39 17.50
C GLN A 177 0.92 22.75 18.82
N SER A 178 0.15 22.95 19.89
CA SER A 178 0.68 23.33 21.22
C SER A 178 1.68 22.32 21.81
N ASN A 179 1.58 21.06 21.38
CA ASN A 179 2.50 19.99 21.80
C ASN A 179 3.75 19.88 20.89
N GLY A 180 3.93 20.80 19.93
CA GLY A 180 5.03 20.80 18.97
C GLY A 180 4.82 19.94 17.73
N ASP A 181 3.69 19.25 17.60
CA ASP A 181 3.39 18.43 16.43
C ASP A 181 3.00 19.28 15.22
N SER A 182 3.29 18.76 14.04
CA SER A 182 2.80 19.30 12.76
C SER A 182 1.91 18.26 12.08
N ALA A 183 0.68 18.65 11.76
CA ALA A 183 -0.25 17.85 10.96
C ALA A 183 -0.21 18.21 9.46
N ASN A 184 0.72 19.07 9.06
CA ASN A 184 0.91 19.49 7.68
C ASN A 184 1.59 18.38 6.86
N SER A 185 0.99 17.96 5.75
CA SER A 185 1.65 17.06 4.81
C SER A 185 2.73 17.81 4.02
N ARG A 186 3.96 17.30 4.04
CA ARG A 186 5.10 17.93 3.36
C ARG A 186 5.00 17.87 1.84
N VAL A 187 4.32 16.86 1.30
CA VAL A 187 4.02 16.71 -0.12
C VAL A 187 2.56 17.06 -0.37
N LYS A 188 2.30 17.97 -1.30
CA LYS A 188 0.94 18.38 -1.69
C LYS A 188 0.63 17.82 -3.06
N GLN A 189 -0.45 17.03 -3.15
CA GLN A 189 -0.88 16.47 -4.42
C GLN A 189 -1.87 17.38 -5.13
N ILE A 190 -1.70 17.50 -6.45
CA ILE A 190 -2.62 18.20 -7.35
C ILE A 190 -3.11 17.19 -8.39
N ALA A 191 -4.41 16.95 -8.45
CA ALA A 191 -5.07 16.17 -9.49
C ALA A 191 -5.79 17.07 -10.49
N SER A 192 -6.32 16.51 -11.56
CA SER A 192 -7.02 17.25 -12.63
C SER A 192 -8.19 18.10 -12.11
N ALA A 193 -8.94 17.64 -11.11
CA ALA A 193 -10.03 18.42 -10.51
C ALA A 193 -9.56 19.56 -9.60
N ARG A 194 -8.30 19.56 -9.18
CA ARG A 194 -7.70 20.60 -8.31
C ARG A 194 -8.48 20.86 -7.02
N PHE A 195 -9.11 19.84 -6.44
CA PHE A 195 -9.86 19.94 -5.20
C PHE A 195 -9.00 20.48 -4.05
N GLY A 196 -9.42 21.59 -3.44
CA GLY A 196 -8.73 22.19 -2.31
C GLY A 196 -7.37 22.80 -2.61
N VAL A 197 -7.01 22.96 -3.89
CA VAL A 197 -5.75 23.59 -4.30
C VAL A 197 -5.90 25.12 -4.23
N THR A 198 -5.20 25.72 -3.27
CA THR A 198 -5.11 27.16 -3.08
C THR A 198 -3.64 27.59 -3.03
N ILE A 199 -3.36 28.87 -3.17
CA ILE A 199 -2.00 29.41 -2.99
C ILE A 199 -1.48 29.08 -1.58
N ASN A 200 -2.32 29.21 -0.56
CA ASN A 200 -1.94 28.87 0.81
C ASN A 200 -1.59 27.38 0.96
N TYR A 201 -2.39 26.49 0.36
CA TYR A 201 -2.09 25.06 0.32
C TYR A 201 -0.71 24.79 -0.31
N LEU A 202 -0.43 25.38 -1.45
CA LEU A 202 0.83 25.17 -2.18
C LEU A 202 2.04 25.78 -1.46
N ASN A 203 1.88 26.94 -0.83
CA ASN A 203 2.97 27.59 -0.09
C ASN A 203 3.38 26.83 1.18
N ASN A 204 2.53 25.92 1.67
CA ASN A 204 2.78 25.13 2.86
C ASN A 204 3.30 23.71 2.56
N CYS A 205 3.99 23.51 1.44
CA CYS A 205 4.63 22.23 1.11
C CYS A 205 6.12 22.38 0.81
N ASN A 206 6.82 21.25 0.89
CA ASN A 206 8.20 21.13 0.45
C ASN A 206 8.27 20.60 -0.99
N GLU A 207 7.24 19.87 -1.41
CA GLU A 207 7.19 19.18 -2.70
C GLU A 207 5.76 19.14 -3.22
N ILE A 208 5.60 19.30 -4.53
CA ILE A 208 4.31 19.20 -5.22
C ILE A 208 4.30 17.91 -6.03
N GLU A 209 3.28 17.09 -5.82
CA GLU A 209 3.03 15.88 -6.58
C GLU A 209 1.90 16.12 -7.59
N ILE A 210 2.20 16.00 -8.88
CA ILE A 210 1.20 16.12 -9.94
C ILE A 210 0.66 14.74 -10.27
N LYS A 211 -0.63 14.51 -10.01
CA LYS A 211 -1.33 13.27 -10.30
C LYS A 211 -1.86 13.29 -11.72
N ILE A 212 -1.28 12.47 -12.59
CA ILE A 212 -1.66 12.38 -14.01
C ILE A 212 -2.67 11.28 -14.33
N ALA A 213 -2.84 10.27 -13.44
CA ALA A 213 -3.80 9.17 -13.63
C ALA A 213 -4.01 8.40 -12.33
N GLN A 214 -5.03 7.54 -12.31
CA GLN A 214 -5.22 6.50 -11.29
C GLN A 214 -4.99 5.12 -11.90
N GLY A 215 -4.03 4.36 -11.35
CA GLY A 215 -3.65 3.04 -11.87
C GLY A 215 -4.78 2.00 -11.77
N ALA A 216 -5.59 2.05 -10.70
CA ALA A 216 -6.70 1.11 -10.50
C ALA A 216 -7.90 1.36 -11.45
N LYS A 217 -8.03 2.56 -11.98
CA LYS A 217 -9.14 2.98 -12.86
C LYS A 217 -8.62 3.80 -14.04
N PRO A 218 -7.81 3.23 -14.92
CA PRO A 218 -7.28 3.96 -16.08
C PRO A 218 -8.42 4.49 -16.95
N GLY A 219 -8.39 5.80 -17.26
CA GLY A 219 -9.39 6.45 -18.08
C GLY A 219 -10.71 6.85 -17.37
N GLU A 220 -10.92 6.46 -16.11
CA GLU A 220 -12.14 6.84 -15.34
C GLU A 220 -11.90 8.02 -14.40
N GLY A 221 -10.67 8.21 -13.92
CA GLY A 221 -10.34 9.21 -12.92
C GLY A 221 -10.75 8.84 -11.50
N GLY A 222 -10.64 9.80 -10.57
CA GLY A 222 -10.98 9.65 -9.16
C GLY A 222 -12.44 9.99 -8.88
N GLN A 223 -13.07 9.25 -7.96
CA GLN A 223 -14.44 9.50 -7.55
C GLN A 223 -14.57 9.44 -6.03
N LEU A 224 -15.25 10.43 -5.44
CA LEU A 224 -15.72 10.38 -4.06
C LEU A 224 -17.25 10.38 -4.06
N PRO A 225 -17.89 9.28 -3.62
CA PRO A 225 -19.35 9.18 -3.58
C PRO A 225 -19.97 10.25 -2.68
N GLY A 226 -21.15 10.77 -3.05
CA GLY A 226 -21.82 11.87 -2.36
C GLY A 226 -22.03 11.64 -0.86
N PHE A 227 -22.34 10.41 -0.44
CA PHE A 227 -22.53 10.10 0.99
C PHE A 227 -21.25 10.29 1.84
N LYS A 228 -20.06 10.32 1.22
CA LYS A 228 -18.78 10.63 1.87
C LYS A 228 -18.46 12.13 1.86
N VAL A 229 -19.16 12.91 1.05
CA VAL A 229 -18.91 14.36 0.92
C VAL A 229 -19.63 15.09 2.05
N THR A 230 -19.00 15.10 3.22
CA THR A 230 -19.46 15.85 4.40
C THR A 230 -19.35 17.36 4.16
N LYS A 231 -19.95 18.16 5.05
CA LYS A 231 -19.80 19.64 5.01
C LYS A 231 -18.35 20.08 5.06
N GLU A 232 -17.50 19.41 5.84
CA GLU A 232 -16.06 19.69 5.94
C GLU A 232 -15.33 19.37 4.62
N ILE A 233 -15.55 18.19 4.05
CA ILE A 233 -14.95 17.80 2.78
C ILE A 233 -15.41 18.71 1.64
N ALA A 234 -16.71 19.05 1.61
CA ALA A 234 -17.24 19.97 0.61
C ALA A 234 -16.60 21.34 0.70
N ARG A 235 -16.41 21.88 1.92
CA ARG A 235 -15.70 23.15 2.14
C ARG A 235 -14.27 23.09 1.64
N LEU A 236 -13.53 22.05 2.00
CA LEU A 236 -12.13 21.87 1.59
C LEU A 236 -11.98 21.72 0.06
N ARG A 237 -12.93 21.08 -0.58
CA ARG A 237 -12.89 20.81 -2.02
C ARG A 237 -13.62 21.84 -2.86
N HIS A 238 -14.13 22.92 -2.24
CA HIS A 238 -14.95 23.96 -2.88
C HIS A 238 -16.14 23.37 -3.65
N SER A 239 -16.91 22.51 -2.98
CA SER A 239 -18.03 21.76 -3.57
C SER A 239 -19.26 21.76 -2.67
N THR A 240 -20.31 21.04 -3.08
CA THR A 240 -21.57 20.93 -2.34
C THR A 240 -21.62 19.62 -1.53
N PRO A 241 -22.02 19.68 -0.24
CA PRO A 241 -22.21 18.48 0.57
C PRO A 241 -23.21 17.49 -0.06
N GLY A 242 -22.92 16.21 0.02
CA GLY A 242 -23.78 15.16 -0.50
C GLY A 242 -23.71 14.92 -2.02
N VAL A 243 -23.01 15.77 -2.76
CA VAL A 243 -22.82 15.61 -4.21
C VAL A 243 -21.56 14.82 -4.50
N THR A 244 -21.68 13.80 -5.38
CA THR A 244 -20.53 13.02 -5.83
C THR A 244 -19.51 13.90 -6.54
N LEU A 245 -18.24 13.73 -6.17
CA LEU A 245 -17.13 14.48 -6.77
C LEU A 245 -16.33 13.58 -7.70
N ILE A 246 -15.99 14.10 -8.86
CA ILE A 246 -15.20 13.40 -9.88
C ILE A 246 -13.95 14.24 -10.20
N SER A 247 -12.80 13.56 -10.19
CA SER A 247 -11.55 14.09 -10.73
C SER A 247 -11.28 13.38 -12.05
N PRO A 248 -11.57 14.01 -13.19
CA PRO A 248 -11.45 13.35 -14.50
C PRO A 248 -9.98 13.07 -14.84
N PRO A 249 -9.70 12.16 -15.77
CA PRO A 249 -8.37 11.97 -16.31
C PRO A 249 -7.86 13.26 -16.97
N PRO A 250 -6.57 13.61 -16.82
CA PRO A 250 -6.04 14.90 -17.30
C PRO A 250 -5.78 14.97 -18.81
N HIS A 251 -6.02 13.92 -19.55
CA HIS A 251 -5.66 13.78 -20.97
C HIS A 251 -6.88 13.81 -21.90
N HIS A 252 -7.80 14.67 -21.63
CA HIS A 252 -8.92 14.97 -22.51
C HIS A 252 -8.68 16.26 -23.25
#